data_088767c202b9d2b3726cf0f4bd3009d2
#
_entry.id   088767c202b9d2b3726cf0f4bd3009d2
#
_cell.length_a   1.000
_cell.length_b   1.000
_cell.length_c   1.000
_cell.angle_alpha   90.00
_cell.angle_beta   90.00
_cell.angle_gamma   90.00
#
_symmetry.space_group_name_H-M   'P 1'
#
loop_
_entity.id
_entity.type
_entity.pdbx_description
1 polymer ?
#
loop_
_entity_poly.entity_id
_entity_poly.type
_entity_poly.pdbx_seq_one_letter_code
_entity_poly.pdbx_strand_id
1 'polypeptide(L)'
;MIITFCGHDDVPDIHKVGEWLSHVLDQFIHEEPVIFYLGGYGGFDRLAASVVRQKQKVNPTAQAVLVVPYLNRKYDESGYDDTLFPPLESVPPRYAILKRNEWMVAQADVVVAYVTHGWGGAAKTLEYARAKSKKVVLYPEICDRSEDRHPC
;
A
#
# COMPACT_ATOMS: atom_id res chain seq x y z
N MET A 1 -4.21 -13.44 -6.29
CA MET A 1 -3.96 -12.01 -6.60
C MET A 1 -3.19 -11.37 -5.47
N ILE A 2 -2.20 -10.57 -5.80
CA ILE A 2 -1.42 -9.83 -4.80
C ILE A 2 -1.71 -8.34 -4.96
N ILE A 3 -2.08 -7.69 -3.87
CA ILE A 3 -2.33 -6.24 -3.80
C ILE A 3 -1.34 -5.63 -2.82
N THR A 4 -0.70 -4.54 -3.22
CA THR A 4 0.17 -3.78 -2.34
C THR A 4 -0.23 -2.32 -2.30
N PHE A 5 0.39 -1.57 -1.40
CA PHE A 5 0.02 -0.20 -1.09
C PHE A 5 1.24 0.69 -1.12
N CYS A 6 1.07 1.93 -1.55
CA CYS A 6 2.08 2.95 -1.32
C CYS A 6 1.39 4.27 -1.01
N GLY A 7 1.89 4.99 -0.04
CA GLY A 7 1.26 6.25 0.33
C GLY A 7 2.07 7.04 1.33
N HIS A 8 1.68 8.30 1.48
CA HIS A 8 2.35 9.24 2.37
C HIS A 8 2.17 8.85 3.84
N ASP A 9 3.14 9.23 4.65
CA ASP A 9 3.05 9.09 6.09
C ASP A 9 1.93 9.96 6.66
N ASP A 10 1.79 11.17 6.15
CA ASP A 10 0.77 12.12 6.59
C ASP A 10 -0.53 11.91 5.81
N VAL A 11 -1.61 11.60 6.52
CA VAL A 11 -2.94 11.39 5.94
C VAL A 11 -3.92 12.27 6.69
N PRO A 12 -4.02 13.58 6.34
CA PRO A 12 -4.84 14.52 7.10
C PRO A 12 -6.33 14.15 7.14
N ASP A 13 -6.85 13.60 6.06
CA ASP A 13 -8.26 13.26 5.95
C ASP A 13 -8.45 11.74 6.07
N ILE A 14 -8.03 11.21 7.19
CA ILE A 14 -7.89 9.76 7.38
C ILE A 14 -9.21 9.01 7.24
N HIS A 15 -10.31 9.58 7.69
CA HIS A 15 -11.63 8.92 7.57
C HIS A 15 -12.07 8.81 6.12
N LYS A 16 -11.90 9.87 5.37
CA LYS A 16 -12.26 9.91 3.96
C LYS A 16 -11.39 8.96 3.13
N VAL A 17 -10.10 8.96 3.39
CA VAL A 17 -9.17 8.06 2.72
C VAL A 17 -9.49 6.60 3.08
N GLY A 18 -9.82 6.35 4.35
CA GLY A 18 -10.21 5.02 4.81
C GLY A 18 -11.50 4.51 4.14
N GLU A 19 -12.50 5.36 3.97
CA GLU A 19 -13.73 4.99 3.25
C GLU A 19 -13.43 4.66 1.80
N TRP A 20 -12.64 5.50 1.14
CA TRP A 20 -12.22 5.23 -0.23
C TRP A 20 -11.49 3.90 -0.34
N LEU A 21 -10.54 3.66 0.56
CA LEU A 21 -9.76 2.42 0.55
C LEU A 21 -10.64 1.20 0.76
N SER A 22 -11.60 1.30 1.68
CA SER A 22 -12.56 0.21 1.92
C SER A 22 -13.33 -0.13 0.64
N HIS A 23 -13.82 0.87 -0.08
CA HIS A 23 -14.53 0.66 -1.33
C HIS A 23 -13.63 0.05 -2.42
N VAL A 24 -12.39 0.52 -2.49
CA VAL A 24 -11.42 -0.02 -3.47
C VAL A 24 -11.17 -1.50 -3.20
N LEU A 25 -10.91 -1.87 -1.96
CA LEU A 25 -10.63 -3.27 -1.63
C LEU A 25 -11.83 -4.18 -1.87
N ASP A 26 -13.04 -3.69 -1.66
CA ASP A 26 -14.24 -4.47 -1.93
C ASP A 26 -14.35 -4.87 -3.40
N GLN A 27 -13.75 -4.12 -4.30
CA GLN A 27 -13.77 -4.46 -5.72
C GLN A 27 -12.90 -5.67 -6.06
N PHE A 28 -11.96 -6.01 -5.20
CA PHE A 28 -11.00 -7.08 -5.46
C PHE A 28 -11.19 -8.32 -4.60
N ILE A 29 -11.91 -8.21 -3.49
CA ILE A 29 -12.08 -9.30 -2.54
C ILE A 29 -13.39 -10.05 -2.81
N HIS A 30 -13.51 -10.73 -3.95
CA HIS A 30 -14.75 -11.43 -4.26
C HIS A 30 -14.56 -12.90 -4.57
N GLU A 31 -13.79 -13.24 -5.57
CA GLU A 31 -13.88 -14.53 -6.22
C GLU A 31 -12.65 -15.40 -6.03
N GLU A 32 -11.51 -14.81 -5.71
CA GLU A 32 -10.27 -15.55 -5.55
C GLU A 32 -9.54 -15.08 -4.30
N PRO A 33 -8.67 -15.91 -3.75
CA PRO A 33 -7.85 -15.51 -2.61
C PRO A 33 -7.00 -14.29 -2.94
N VAL A 34 -6.94 -13.35 -1.99
CA VAL A 34 -6.15 -12.14 -2.12
C VAL A 34 -5.10 -12.10 -1.03
N ILE A 35 -3.86 -11.79 -1.42
CA ILE A 35 -2.77 -11.56 -0.50
C ILE A 35 -2.45 -10.07 -0.53
N PHE A 36 -2.46 -9.44 0.65
CA PHE A 36 -2.10 -8.04 0.79
C PHE A 36 -0.67 -7.94 1.31
N TYR A 37 0.20 -7.25 0.56
CA TYR A 37 1.56 -6.94 1.00
C TYR A 37 1.57 -5.55 1.61
N LEU A 38 1.96 -5.47 2.87
CA LEU A 38 1.93 -4.25 3.68
C LEU A 38 3.32 -3.96 4.21
N GLY A 39 3.72 -2.69 4.11
CA GLY A 39 5.05 -2.28 4.57
C GLY A 39 5.12 -1.95 6.05
N GLY A 40 3.98 -1.66 6.68
CA GLY A 40 3.92 -1.37 8.10
C GLY A 40 4.60 -0.07 8.53
N TYR A 41 4.82 0.85 7.60
CA TYR A 41 5.54 2.09 7.88
C TYR A 41 4.80 3.29 7.31
N GLY A 42 4.45 4.21 8.20
CA GLY A 42 3.77 5.44 7.82
C GLY A 42 2.25 5.39 7.97
N GLY A 43 1.62 6.56 7.88
CA GLY A 43 0.19 6.70 8.15
C GLY A 43 -0.69 5.95 7.19
N PHE A 44 -0.39 6.02 5.90
CA PHE A 44 -1.20 5.30 4.92
C PHE A 44 -1.06 3.79 5.07
N ASP A 45 0.15 3.29 5.33
CA ASP A 45 0.35 1.86 5.55
C ASP A 45 -0.41 1.36 6.78
N ARG A 46 -0.44 2.13 7.86
CA ARG A 46 -1.21 1.79 9.05
C ARG A 46 -2.70 1.77 8.77
N LEU A 47 -3.18 2.75 8.01
CA LEU A 47 -4.58 2.79 7.59
C LEU A 47 -4.92 1.59 6.72
N ALA A 48 -4.08 1.26 5.77
CA ALA A 48 -4.26 0.10 4.90
C ALA A 48 -4.35 -1.19 5.71
N ALA A 49 -3.45 -1.38 6.67
CA ALA A 49 -3.48 -2.56 7.54
C ALA A 49 -4.80 -2.64 8.33
N SER A 50 -5.28 -1.51 8.84
CA SER A 50 -6.55 -1.46 9.56
C SER A 50 -7.73 -1.87 8.67
N VAL A 51 -7.79 -1.33 7.47
CA VAL A 51 -8.88 -1.67 6.53
C VAL A 51 -8.80 -3.14 6.11
N VAL A 52 -7.60 -3.64 5.82
CA VAL A 52 -7.41 -5.05 5.48
C VAL A 52 -7.92 -5.96 6.60
N ARG A 53 -7.61 -5.65 7.86
CA ARG A 53 -8.09 -6.44 8.99
C ARG A 53 -9.60 -6.48 9.06
N GLN A 54 -10.26 -5.36 8.78
CA GLN A 54 -11.73 -5.32 8.75
C GLN A 54 -12.27 -6.23 7.64
N LYS A 55 -11.63 -6.21 6.46
CA LYS A 55 -12.05 -7.05 5.34
C LYS A 55 -11.84 -8.54 5.64
N GLN A 56 -10.79 -8.88 6.37
CA GLN A 56 -10.52 -10.27 6.76
C GLN A 56 -11.61 -10.86 7.64
N LYS A 57 -12.31 -10.05 8.42
CA LYS A 57 -13.39 -10.53 9.28
C LYS A 57 -14.53 -11.14 8.48
N VAL A 58 -14.78 -10.66 7.28
CA VAL A 58 -15.85 -11.15 6.40
C VAL A 58 -15.31 -11.93 5.20
N ASN A 59 -14.00 -11.94 5.01
CA ASN A 59 -13.32 -12.65 3.91
C ASN A 59 -12.11 -13.40 4.46
N PRO A 60 -12.33 -14.57 5.10
CA PRO A 60 -11.23 -15.27 5.78
C PRO A 60 -10.11 -15.75 4.87
N THR A 61 -10.35 -15.81 3.55
CA THR A 61 -9.32 -16.21 2.58
C THR A 61 -8.35 -15.07 2.23
N ALA A 62 -8.65 -13.83 2.63
CA ALA A 62 -7.74 -12.72 2.46
C ALA A 62 -6.61 -12.82 3.49
N GLN A 63 -5.37 -12.65 3.04
CA GLN A 63 -4.20 -12.75 3.90
C GLN A 63 -3.45 -11.42 3.93
N ALA A 64 -2.98 -11.04 5.11
CA ALA A 64 -2.16 -9.84 5.32
C ALA A 64 -0.73 -10.26 5.63
N VAL A 65 0.21 -9.84 4.79
CA VAL A 65 1.63 -10.18 4.95
C VAL A 65 2.41 -8.89 5.20
N LEU A 66 3.12 -8.85 6.31
CA LEU A 66 4.04 -7.75 6.62
C LEU A 66 5.35 -7.99 5.88
N VAL A 67 5.72 -7.08 5.00
CA VAL A 67 6.97 -7.18 4.24
C VAL A 67 7.98 -6.22 4.86
N VAL A 68 9.05 -6.77 5.43
CA VAL A 68 9.99 -5.99 6.23
C VAL A 68 11.28 -5.72 5.45
N PRO A 69 11.85 -4.51 5.62
CA PRO A 69 13.08 -4.14 4.92
C PRO A 69 14.37 -4.59 5.62
N TYR A 70 14.28 -4.94 6.90
CA TYR A 70 15.45 -5.32 7.71
C TYR A 70 15.20 -6.62 8.42
N LEU A 71 16.13 -7.54 8.32
CA LEU A 71 16.02 -8.85 8.97
C LEU A 71 16.34 -8.78 10.46
N ASN A 72 17.19 -7.86 10.86
CA ASN A 72 17.74 -7.79 12.23
C ASN A 72 17.00 -6.80 13.13
N ARG A 73 15.77 -6.47 12.81
CA ARG A 73 14.94 -5.56 13.61
C ARG A 73 13.69 -6.29 14.08
N LYS A 74 13.15 -5.80 15.20
CA LYS A 74 11.88 -6.29 15.73
C LYS A 74 10.75 -5.47 15.13
N TYR A 75 9.66 -6.14 14.79
CA TYR A 75 8.46 -5.53 14.26
C TYR A 75 7.26 -5.98 15.06
N ASP A 76 6.24 -5.14 15.12
CA ASP A 76 4.94 -5.55 15.63
C ASP A 76 4.24 -6.34 14.54
N GLU A 77 4.24 -7.65 14.67
CA GLU A 77 3.64 -8.56 13.70
C GLU A 77 2.17 -8.88 14.03
N SER A 78 1.64 -8.30 15.10
CA SER A 78 0.25 -8.53 15.48
C SER A 78 -0.70 -8.02 14.39
N GLY A 79 -1.72 -8.81 14.09
CA GLY A 79 -2.68 -8.47 13.04
C GLY A 79 -2.25 -8.83 11.63
N TYR A 80 -1.05 -9.41 11.45
CA TYR A 80 -0.61 -9.95 10.18
C TYR A 80 -0.60 -11.47 10.23
N ASP A 81 -0.88 -12.10 9.11
CA ASP A 81 -0.89 -13.57 9.03
C ASP A 81 0.52 -14.12 8.86
N ASP A 82 1.41 -13.34 8.27
CA ASP A 82 2.77 -13.76 8.00
C ASP A 82 3.68 -12.53 7.88
N THR A 83 4.98 -12.77 7.96
CA THR A 83 6.02 -11.74 7.79
C THR A 83 7.02 -12.26 6.77
N LEU A 84 7.43 -11.38 5.86
CA LEU A 84 8.31 -11.74 4.77
C LEU A 84 9.45 -10.74 4.66
N PHE A 85 10.68 -11.26 4.55
CA PHE A 85 11.85 -10.46 4.23
C PHE A 85 12.23 -10.72 2.75
N PRO A 86 12.17 -9.71 1.88
CA PRO A 86 12.57 -9.87 0.49
C PRO A 86 14.08 -10.15 0.36
N PRO A 87 14.57 -10.54 -0.82
CA PRO A 87 16.01 -10.80 -1.02
C PRO A 87 16.79 -9.47 -1.05
N LEU A 88 16.96 -8.85 0.11
CA LEU A 88 17.59 -7.55 0.29
C LEU A 88 18.94 -7.63 1.02
N GLU A 89 19.52 -8.81 1.16
CA GLU A 89 20.74 -9.01 1.97
C GLU A 89 21.92 -8.19 1.46
N SER A 90 22.00 -7.97 0.16
CA SER A 90 23.08 -7.21 -0.45
C SER A 90 22.77 -5.72 -0.61
N VAL A 91 21.57 -5.30 -0.21
CA VAL A 91 21.15 -3.89 -0.34
C VAL A 91 21.68 -3.10 0.85
N PRO A 92 22.35 -1.95 0.62
CA PRO A 92 22.75 -1.10 1.73
C PRO A 92 21.54 -0.69 2.58
N PRO A 93 21.67 -0.68 3.92
CA PRO A 93 20.53 -0.40 4.80
C PRO A 93 19.79 0.90 4.47
N ARG A 94 20.50 1.94 4.01
CA ARG A 94 19.86 3.21 3.68
C ARG A 94 18.92 3.15 2.49
N TYR A 95 19.02 2.11 1.66
CA TYR A 95 18.15 1.89 0.50
C TYR A 95 17.12 0.78 0.72
N ALA A 96 17.15 0.13 1.87
CA ALA A 96 16.34 -1.07 2.08
C ALA A 96 14.84 -0.81 2.04
N ILE A 97 14.38 0.32 2.60
CA ILE A 97 12.95 0.65 2.58
C ILE A 97 12.47 0.87 1.14
N LEU A 98 13.23 1.65 0.36
CA LEU A 98 12.88 1.89 -1.04
C LEU A 98 12.87 0.59 -1.84
N LYS A 99 13.88 -0.24 -1.67
CA LYS A 99 13.99 -1.51 -2.38
C LYS A 99 12.90 -2.49 -1.95
N ARG A 100 12.53 -2.50 -0.67
CA ARG A 100 11.38 -3.29 -0.19
C ARG A 100 10.10 -2.83 -0.89
N ASN A 101 9.89 -1.52 -1.01
CA ASN A 101 8.71 -0.97 -1.68
C ASN A 101 8.69 -1.37 -3.16
N GLU A 102 9.82 -1.27 -3.84
CA GLU A 102 9.94 -1.71 -5.24
C GLU A 102 9.67 -3.20 -5.39
N TRP A 103 10.17 -4.01 -4.46
CA TRP A 103 9.92 -5.45 -4.48
C TRP A 103 8.43 -5.77 -4.32
N MET A 104 7.75 -5.11 -3.38
CA MET A 104 6.30 -5.31 -3.21
C MET A 104 5.55 -4.97 -4.50
N VAL A 105 5.90 -3.86 -5.13
CA VAL A 105 5.27 -3.46 -6.40
C VAL A 105 5.54 -4.50 -7.48
N ALA A 106 6.77 -4.98 -7.58
CA ALA A 106 7.13 -5.97 -8.61
C ALA A 106 6.33 -7.26 -8.46
N GLN A 107 6.01 -7.66 -7.23
CA GLN A 107 5.21 -8.87 -6.97
C GLN A 107 3.71 -8.65 -7.16
N ALA A 108 3.25 -7.43 -7.12
CA ALA A 108 1.82 -7.13 -7.05
C ALA A 108 1.14 -7.18 -8.41
N ASP A 109 -0.13 -7.54 -8.39
CA ASP A 109 -1.05 -7.39 -9.52
C ASP A 109 -1.69 -6.01 -9.53
N VAL A 110 -1.92 -5.44 -8.34
CA VAL A 110 -2.55 -4.13 -8.18
C VAL A 110 -1.80 -3.34 -7.12
N VAL A 111 -1.56 -2.07 -7.39
CA VAL A 111 -0.96 -1.13 -6.45
C VAL A 111 -2.00 -0.07 -6.09
N VAL A 112 -2.34 0.02 -4.82
CA VAL A 112 -3.28 1.02 -4.31
C VAL A 112 -2.46 2.15 -3.70
N ALA A 113 -2.62 3.35 -4.21
CA ALA A 113 -1.71 4.45 -3.90
C ALA A 113 -2.46 5.67 -3.35
N TYR A 114 -1.88 6.25 -2.31
CA TYR A 114 -2.27 7.55 -1.78
C TYR A 114 -1.09 8.50 -1.95
N VAL A 115 -1.04 9.19 -3.08
CA VAL A 115 0.05 10.10 -3.44
C VAL A 115 -0.57 11.41 -3.91
N THR A 116 -0.36 12.46 -3.12
CA THR A 116 -0.96 13.78 -3.34
C THR A 116 0.06 14.84 -3.76
N HIS A 117 1.33 14.46 -3.80
CA HIS A 117 2.40 15.35 -4.29
C HIS A 117 3.50 14.52 -4.95
N GLY A 118 4.34 15.17 -5.75
CA GLY A 118 5.30 14.49 -6.62
C GLY A 118 6.68 14.24 -6.03
N TRP A 119 6.82 14.31 -4.71
CA TRP A 119 8.12 14.09 -4.05
C TRP A 119 7.96 13.11 -2.89
N GLY A 120 9.09 12.56 -2.45
CA GLY A 120 9.14 11.61 -1.34
C GLY A 120 9.06 10.16 -1.78
N GLY A 121 9.13 9.25 -0.81
CA GLY A 121 9.20 7.81 -1.05
C GLY A 121 7.96 7.24 -1.72
N ALA A 122 6.77 7.71 -1.33
CA ALA A 122 5.53 7.24 -1.92
C ALA A 122 5.43 7.63 -3.39
N ALA A 123 5.84 8.87 -3.73
CA ALA A 123 5.84 9.31 -5.12
C ALA A 123 6.82 8.51 -5.97
N LYS A 124 7.99 8.19 -5.44
CA LYS A 124 8.98 7.35 -6.13
C LYS A 124 8.45 5.94 -6.37
N THR A 125 7.77 5.38 -5.38
CA THR A 125 7.17 4.04 -5.51
C THR A 125 6.07 4.04 -6.56
N LEU A 126 5.25 5.09 -6.61
CA LEU A 126 4.22 5.23 -7.65
C LEU A 126 4.86 5.31 -9.05
N GLU A 127 5.93 6.08 -9.20
CA GLU A 127 6.65 6.16 -10.47
C GLU A 127 7.16 4.77 -10.89
N TYR A 128 7.71 4.02 -9.94
CA TYR A 128 8.19 2.66 -10.21
C TYR A 128 7.05 1.75 -10.67
N ALA A 129 5.89 1.83 -10.02
CA ALA A 129 4.73 1.03 -10.40
C ALA A 129 4.27 1.36 -11.83
N ARG A 130 4.25 2.62 -12.20
CA ARG A 130 3.90 3.06 -13.54
C ARG A 130 4.92 2.61 -14.58
N ALA A 131 6.21 2.71 -14.24
CA ALA A 131 7.27 2.25 -15.13
C ALA A 131 7.21 0.75 -15.38
N LYS A 132 6.69 -0.02 -14.42
CA LYS A 132 6.49 -1.46 -14.54
C LYS A 132 5.12 -1.82 -15.13
N SER A 133 4.36 -0.84 -15.56
CA SER A 133 3.03 -1.03 -16.16
C SER A 133 2.06 -1.77 -15.24
N LYS A 134 2.19 -1.56 -13.94
CA LYS A 134 1.27 -2.16 -12.98
C LYS A 134 -0.09 -1.45 -13.00
N LYS A 135 -1.14 -2.19 -12.67
CA LYS A 135 -2.45 -1.58 -12.44
C LYS A 135 -2.37 -0.75 -11.17
N VAL A 136 -2.62 0.54 -11.28
CA VAL A 136 -2.58 1.47 -10.16
C VAL A 136 -3.97 2.01 -9.90
N VAL A 137 -4.41 1.93 -8.65
CA VAL A 137 -5.63 2.59 -8.18
C VAL A 137 -5.16 3.74 -7.29
N LEU A 138 -5.28 4.96 -7.80
CA LEU A 138 -4.78 6.15 -7.14
C LEU A 138 -5.91 6.88 -6.43
N TYR A 139 -5.66 7.32 -5.19
CA TYR A 139 -6.61 8.16 -4.47
C TYR A 139 -6.88 9.43 -5.27
N PRO A 140 -8.14 9.75 -5.58
CA PRO A 140 -8.44 10.92 -6.40
C PRO A 140 -8.13 12.21 -5.64
N GLU A 141 -7.27 13.03 -6.22
CA GLU A 141 -6.94 14.33 -5.66
C GLU A 141 -8.19 15.21 -5.64
N ILE A 142 -8.38 15.92 -4.54
CA ILE A 142 -9.53 16.80 -4.41
C ILE A 142 -9.12 18.18 -4.88
N CYS A 143 -9.63 18.56 -6.04
CA CYS A 143 -9.47 19.92 -6.54
C CYS A 143 -10.40 20.88 -5.80
N ASP A 144 -10.06 22.15 -5.80
CA ASP A 144 -10.95 23.20 -5.39
C ASP A 144 -12.12 23.25 -6.35
N ARG A 145 -13.28 22.87 -5.90
CA ARG A 145 -14.47 22.78 -6.76
C ARG A 145 -15.11 24.10 -7.06
N SER A 146 -14.80 25.15 -6.33
CA SER A 146 -15.42 26.43 -6.52
C SER A 146 -15.14 27.02 -7.89
N GLU A 147 -13.98 26.76 -8.42
CA GLU A 147 -13.54 27.30 -9.71
C GLU A 147 -13.10 26.24 -10.70
N ASP A 148 -13.20 25.01 -10.31
CA ASP A 148 -12.70 23.93 -11.11
C ASP A 148 -13.70 23.50 -12.20
N ARG A 149 -13.20 23.36 -13.39
CA ARG A 149 -13.94 22.86 -14.54
C ARG A 149 -13.38 21.53 -15.01
N HIS A 150 -12.35 21.02 -14.36
CA HIS A 150 -11.63 19.84 -14.74
C HIS A 150 -11.62 18.83 -13.62
N PRO A 151 -11.72 17.55 -13.94
CA PRO A 151 -11.47 16.51 -12.96
C PRO A 151 -10.01 16.51 -12.54
N CYS A 152 -9.76 16.17 -11.31
CA CYS A 152 -8.39 16.06 -10.82
C CYS A 152 -7.78 14.73 -11.18
#